data_1aaa8109214bb0a1f82a34a17a388ac5
#
_entry.id   1aaa8109214bb0a1f82a34a17a388ac5
#
_cell.length_a   1.000
_cell.length_b   1.000
_cell.length_c   1.000
_cell.angle_alpha   90.00
_cell.angle_beta   90.00
_cell.angle_gamma   90.00
#
_symmetry.space_group_name_H-M   'P 1'
#
loop_
_entity.id
_entity.type
_entity.pdbx_description
1 polymer ?
#
loop_
_entity_poly.entity_id
_entity_poly.type
_entity_poly.pdbx_seq_one_letter_code
_entity_poly.pdbx_strand_id
1 'polypeptide(L)'
;MEEVFGYTGGTVDKFESIPGFKMDYTTKEIEKMINKNNIVIASQSKELVPADKKIYELRDTIACTNSKPLIVSSILSKKIASGANNIVIDITYGSGAFMKTKKDAKELKALMQEIGKMLGVKIKAVISSMETPLRVLCWK
;
A
#
# COMPACT_ATOMS: atom_id res chain seq x y z
N MET A 1 -8.25 14.71 -4.77
CA MET A 1 -9.15 13.96 -3.85
C MET A 1 -8.24 13.32 -2.83
N GLU A 2 -8.27 13.83 -1.63
CA GLU A 2 -7.40 13.42 -0.53
C GLU A 2 -7.72 11.98 -0.13
N GLU A 3 -6.71 11.14 -0.02
CA GLU A 3 -6.87 9.83 0.61
C GLU A 3 -6.99 10.04 2.12
N VAL A 4 -8.17 10.37 2.57
CA VAL A 4 -8.44 10.55 4.00
C VAL A 4 -8.54 9.16 4.65
N PHE A 5 -7.44 8.69 5.21
CA PHE A 5 -7.44 7.49 6.06
C PHE A 5 -7.88 7.85 7.49
N GLY A 6 -9.11 8.32 7.64
CA GLY A 6 -9.65 8.68 8.94
C GLY A 6 -8.74 9.69 9.68
N TYR A 7 -8.21 9.30 10.85
CA TYR A 7 -7.33 10.12 11.70
C TYR A 7 -5.83 10.00 11.38
N THR A 8 -5.45 9.17 10.42
CA THR A 8 -4.05 9.02 9.99
C THR A 8 -3.92 9.46 8.54
N GLY A 9 -3.21 10.52 8.26
CA GLY A 9 -2.93 10.93 6.89
C GLY A 9 -2.31 9.80 6.07
N GLY A 10 -2.64 9.73 4.77
CA GLY A 10 -2.08 8.75 3.84
C GLY A 10 -0.59 8.97 3.60
N THR A 11 0.04 8.04 2.90
CA THR A 11 1.46 8.18 2.53
C THR A 11 1.67 9.37 1.59
N VAL A 12 0.70 9.64 0.71
CA VAL A 12 0.72 10.80 -0.20
C VAL A 12 0.77 12.09 0.59
N ASP A 13 -0.13 12.28 1.57
CA ASP A 13 -0.19 13.47 2.40
C ASP A 13 1.13 13.75 3.14
N LYS A 14 1.80 12.67 3.60
CA LYS A 14 3.11 12.78 4.26
C LYS A 14 4.20 13.30 3.33
N PHE A 15 4.21 12.87 2.08
CA PHE A 15 5.17 13.37 1.09
C PHE A 15 4.82 14.78 0.61
N GLU A 16 3.54 15.09 0.44
CA GLU A 16 3.07 16.42 0.04
C GLU A 16 3.30 17.47 1.12
N SER A 17 3.47 17.07 2.38
CA SER A 17 3.89 17.99 3.45
C SER A 17 5.32 18.52 3.30
N ILE A 18 6.12 17.90 2.41
CA ILE A 18 7.48 18.39 2.09
C ILE A 18 7.35 19.50 1.04
N PRO A 19 7.78 20.74 1.33
CA PRO A 19 7.64 21.85 0.39
C PRO A 19 8.27 21.54 -0.98
N GLY A 20 7.47 21.67 -2.05
CA GLY A 20 7.90 21.44 -3.42
C GLY A 20 7.93 19.96 -3.86
N PHE A 21 7.54 19.02 -2.99
CA PHE A 21 7.44 17.61 -3.37
C PHE A 21 6.17 17.37 -4.19
N LYS A 22 6.32 16.81 -5.37
CA LYS A 22 5.22 16.47 -6.28
C LYS A 22 5.02 14.97 -6.29
N MET A 23 3.78 14.49 -6.23
CA MET A 23 3.42 13.06 -6.25
C MET A 23 2.66 12.65 -7.51
N ASP A 24 2.04 13.59 -8.22
CA ASP A 24 1.28 13.34 -9.45
C ASP A 24 2.16 13.60 -10.67
N TYR A 25 2.43 12.55 -11.43
CA TYR A 25 3.30 12.56 -12.61
C TYR A 25 2.65 11.84 -13.77
N THR A 26 2.91 12.32 -14.98
CA THR A 26 2.59 11.59 -16.20
C THR A 26 3.54 10.42 -16.39
N THR A 27 3.14 9.42 -17.18
CA THR A 27 3.99 8.26 -17.53
C THR A 27 5.35 8.68 -18.10
N LYS A 28 5.37 9.71 -18.95
CA LYS A 28 6.62 10.24 -19.52
C LYS A 28 7.55 10.86 -18.49
N GLU A 29 7.00 11.57 -17.51
CA GLU A 29 7.79 12.12 -16.39
C GLU A 29 8.38 11.00 -15.52
N ILE A 30 7.59 9.95 -15.24
CA ILE A 30 8.02 8.77 -14.51
C ILE A 30 9.19 8.08 -15.22
N GLU A 31 9.06 7.80 -16.51
CA GLU A 31 10.13 7.21 -17.33
C GLU A 31 11.41 8.05 -17.31
N LYS A 32 11.28 9.35 -17.48
CA LYS A 32 12.42 10.28 -17.42
C LYS A 32 13.12 10.26 -16.06
N MET A 33 12.36 10.22 -14.97
CA MET A 33 12.91 10.17 -13.61
C MET A 33 13.60 8.83 -13.33
N ILE A 34 12.99 7.71 -13.73
CA ILE A 34 13.59 6.38 -13.58
C ILE A 34 14.90 6.31 -14.35
N ASN A 35 14.93 6.75 -15.59
CA ASN A 35 16.13 6.73 -16.42
C ASN A 35 17.26 7.62 -15.89
N LYS A 36 16.90 8.72 -15.21
CA LYS A 36 17.89 9.66 -14.63
C LYS A 36 18.36 9.25 -13.24
N ASN A 37 17.43 8.82 -12.39
CA ASN A 37 17.67 8.68 -10.94
C ASN A 37 17.64 7.22 -10.46
N ASN A 38 17.20 6.27 -11.30
CA ASN A 38 16.91 4.86 -10.97
C ASN A 38 15.85 4.66 -9.87
N ILE A 39 15.13 5.73 -9.51
CA ILE A 39 14.06 5.72 -8.52
C ILE A 39 13.02 6.78 -8.85
N VAL A 40 11.77 6.47 -8.56
CA VAL A 40 10.67 7.44 -8.57
C VAL A 40 9.71 7.13 -7.41
N ILE A 41 9.15 8.18 -6.84
CA ILE A 41 8.04 8.09 -5.88
C ILE A 41 6.88 8.85 -6.50
N ALA A 42 5.79 8.14 -6.76
CA ALA A 42 4.61 8.70 -7.40
C ALA A 42 3.33 8.14 -6.77
N SER A 43 2.27 8.93 -6.79
CA SER A 43 0.93 8.49 -6.39
C SER A 43 0.22 7.78 -7.55
N GLN A 44 -0.91 7.16 -7.24
CA GLN A 44 -1.83 6.62 -8.25
C GLN A 44 -2.38 7.76 -9.10
N SER A 45 -2.29 7.61 -10.42
CA SER A 45 -2.88 8.56 -11.37
C SER A 45 -4.03 7.90 -12.16
N LYS A 46 -4.75 8.70 -12.93
CA LYS A 46 -5.79 8.18 -13.85
C LYS A 46 -5.21 7.28 -14.94
N GLU A 47 -3.92 7.40 -15.22
CA GLU A 47 -3.21 6.60 -16.23
C GLU A 47 -2.61 5.32 -15.65
N LEU A 48 -2.28 5.35 -14.33
CA LEU A 48 -1.60 4.26 -13.63
C LEU A 48 -2.59 3.32 -13.01
N VAL A 49 -3.27 2.60 -12.89
CA VAL A 49 -4.21 1.69 -12.20
C VAL A 49 -5.60 2.29 -11.97
N PRO A 50 -6.27 2.74 -13.06
CA PRO A 50 -7.54 3.44 -12.94
C PRO A 50 -8.66 2.60 -12.30
N ALA A 51 -8.63 1.28 -12.49
CA ALA A 51 -9.62 0.37 -11.91
C ALA A 51 -9.46 0.26 -10.39
N ASP A 52 -8.22 0.08 -9.90
CA ASP A 52 -7.94 -0.01 -8.46
C ASP A 52 -8.30 1.31 -7.75
N LYS A 53 -8.02 2.45 -8.38
CA LYS A 53 -8.40 3.75 -7.83
C LYS A 53 -9.92 3.85 -7.61
N LYS A 54 -10.73 3.50 -8.59
CA LYS A 54 -12.20 3.52 -8.48
C LYS A 54 -12.73 2.54 -7.43
N ILE A 55 -12.16 1.33 -7.38
CA ILE A 55 -12.54 0.32 -6.39
C ILE A 55 -12.17 0.80 -4.99
N TYR A 56 -11.01 1.41 -4.82
CA TYR A 56 -10.57 1.92 -3.54
C TYR A 56 -11.43 3.07 -3.03
N GLU A 57 -11.76 4.02 -3.89
CA GLU A 57 -12.70 5.12 -3.59
C GLU A 57 -14.07 4.59 -3.14
N LEU A 58 -14.58 3.55 -3.82
CA LEU A 58 -15.83 2.91 -3.44
C LEU A 58 -15.72 2.23 -2.07
N ARG A 59 -14.62 1.50 -1.81
CA ARG A 59 -14.37 0.83 -0.51
C ARG A 59 -14.38 1.82 0.65
N ASP A 60 -13.77 2.98 0.46
CA ASP A 60 -13.72 4.04 1.47
C ASP A 60 -15.14 4.59 1.74
N THR A 61 -15.89 4.85 0.68
CA THR A 61 -17.27 5.35 0.75
C THR A 61 -18.20 4.40 1.51
N ILE A 62 -18.08 3.08 1.32
CA ILE A 62 -18.94 2.07 1.95
C ILE A 62 -18.33 1.45 3.21
N ALA A 63 -17.26 2.04 3.75
CA ALA A 63 -16.55 1.58 4.95
C ALA A 63 -16.07 0.11 4.91
N CYS A 64 -15.74 -0.41 3.73
CA CYS A 64 -15.24 -1.78 3.52
C CYS A 64 -13.70 -1.87 3.44
N THR A 65 -12.97 -0.91 3.98
CA THR A 65 -11.51 -0.85 3.91
C THR A 65 -10.82 -2.02 4.63
N ASN A 66 -11.46 -2.61 5.65
CA ASN A 66 -10.92 -3.73 6.43
C ASN A 66 -11.15 -5.13 5.81
N SER A 67 -11.77 -5.21 4.63
CA SER A 67 -12.02 -6.49 3.96
C SER A 67 -10.70 -7.13 3.50
N LYS A 68 -10.31 -8.27 4.09
CA LYS A 68 -9.08 -8.98 3.76
C LYS A 68 -8.95 -9.30 2.27
N PRO A 69 -9.97 -9.84 1.58
CA PRO A 69 -9.88 -10.09 0.13
C PRO A 69 -9.62 -8.81 -0.69
N LEU A 70 -10.26 -7.71 -0.34
CA LEU A 70 -10.09 -6.44 -1.04
C LEU A 70 -8.71 -5.82 -0.77
N ILE A 71 -8.17 -5.97 0.45
CA ILE A 71 -6.79 -5.58 0.78
C ILE A 71 -5.81 -6.35 -0.08
N VAL A 72 -5.95 -7.68 -0.17
CA VAL A 72 -5.07 -8.53 -0.98
C VAL A 72 -5.15 -8.16 -2.45
N SER A 73 -6.36 -8.02 -3.00
CA SER A 73 -6.57 -7.64 -4.39
C SER A 73 -5.89 -6.31 -4.73
N SER A 74 -6.10 -5.28 -3.92
CA SER A 74 -5.51 -3.95 -4.15
C SER A 74 -3.98 -3.96 -4.06
N ILE A 75 -3.39 -4.70 -3.13
CA ILE A 75 -1.94 -4.78 -2.96
C ILE A 75 -1.30 -5.58 -4.10
N LEU A 76 -1.81 -6.77 -4.39
CA LEU A 76 -1.18 -7.68 -5.33
C LEU A 76 -1.36 -7.23 -6.77
N SER A 77 -2.53 -6.70 -7.16
CA SER A 77 -2.77 -6.22 -8.52
C SER A 77 -1.73 -5.18 -8.96
N LYS A 78 -1.42 -4.21 -8.12
CA LYS A 78 -0.42 -3.17 -8.41
C LYS A 78 0.98 -3.74 -8.56
N LYS A 79 1.37 -4.64 -7.67
CA LYS A 79 2.73 -5.23 -7.69
C LYS A 79 2.93 -6.20 -8.83
N ILE A 80 1.90 -6.96 -9.18
CA ILE A 80 1.94 -7.87 -10.32
C ILE A 80 1.91 -7.09 -11.63
N ALA A 81 1.08 -6.06 -11.74
CA ALA A 81 1.03 -5.20 -12.91
C ALA A 81 2.36 -4.47 -13.17
N SER A 82 3.14 -4.18 -12.12
CA SER A 82 4.49 -3.62 -12.25
C SER A 82 5.56 -4.66 -12.63
N GLY A 83 5.20 -5.93 -12.86
CA GLY A 83 6.12 -7.00 -13.26
C GLY A 83 6.88 -7.68 -12.12
N ALA A 84 6.47 -7.49 -10.86
CA ALA A 84 7.15 -8.10 -9.73
C ALA A 84 6.88 -9.62 -9.64
N ASN A 85 7.94 -10.42 -9.73
CA ASN A 85 7.87 -11.89 -9.59
C ASN A 85 8.15 -12.37 -8.16
N ASN A 86 8.82 -11.55 -7.36
CA ASN A 86 9.12 -11.83 -5.96
C ASN A 86 8.66 -10.62 -5.13
N ILE A 87 7.75 -10.85 -4.19
CA ILE A 87 7.15 -9.81 -3.38
C ILE A 87 7.39 -10.12 -1.91
N VAL A 88 7.89 -9.14 -1.18
CA VAL A 88 7.96 -9.17 0.29
C VAL A 88 6.93 -8.20 0.83
N ILE A 89 6.07 -8.69 1.73
CA ILE A 89 5.02 -7.90 2.37
C ILE A 89 5.28 -7.86 3.88
N ASP A 90 5.28 -6.69 4.46
CA ASP A 90 5.17 -6.51 5.91
C ASP A 90 3.70 -6.33 6.28
N ILE A 91 3.17 -7.24 7.10
CA ILE A 91 1.80 -7.22 7.59
C ILE A 91 1.85 -6.79 9.05
N THR A 92 1.45 -5.57 9.30
CA THR A 92 1.42 -5.01 10.65
C THR A 92 0.13 -5.38 11.37
N TYR A 93 0.21 -5.61 12.68
CA TYR A 93 -0.96 -5.79 13.55
C TYR A 93 -0.84 -4.94 14.82
N GLY A 94 -1.97 -4.62 15.42
CA GLY A 94 -2.05 -3.83 16.64
C GLY A 94 -3.02 -2.66 16.54
N SER A 95 -3.02 -1.82 17.55
CA SER A 95 -3.97 -0.70 17.68
C SER A 95 -3.91 0.29 16.51
N GLY A 96 -2.72 0.55 15.97
CA GLY A 96 -2.49 1.43 14.82
C GLY A 96 -2.61 0.76 13.44
N ALA A 97 -2.86 -0.57 13.36
CA ALA A 97 -2.92 -1.31 12.12
C ALA A 97 -4.35 -1.65 11.70
N PHE A 98 -4.54 -1.98 10.40
CA PHE A 98 -5.82 -2.57 9.94
C PHE A 98 -6.09 -3.93 10.59
N MET A 99 -5.07 -4.77 10.70
CA MET A 99 -5.18 -6.04 11.42
C MET A 99 -5.02 -5.80 12.91
N LYS A 100 -6.10 -5.97 13.67
CA LYS A 100 -6.10 -5.70 15.12
C LYS A 100 -5.39 -6.78 15.91
N THR A 101 -5.39 -8.02 15.43
CA THR A 101 -4.79 -9.15 16.12
C THR A 101 -3.72 -9.83 15.25
N LYS A 102 -2.77 -10.50 15.91
CA LYS A 102 -1.79 -11.36 15.24
C LYS A 102 -2.44 -12.50 14.45
N LYS A 103 -3.63 -12.95 14.89
CA LYS A 103 -4.43 -13.97 14.19
C LYS A 103 -4.89 -13.43 12.84
N ASP A 104 -5.47 -12.23 12.81
CA ASP A 104 -5.91 -11.60 11.56
C ASP A 104 -4.76 -11.42 10.57
N ALA A 105 -3.59 -11.00 11.07
CA ALA A 105 -2.40 -10.85 10.25
C ALA A 105 -1.92 -12.20 9.64
N LYS A 106 -2.04 -13.29 10.40
CA LYS A 106 -1.73 -14.64 9.90
C LYS A 106 -2.71 -15.09 8.82
N GLU A 107 -3.99 -14.82 8.98
CA GLU A 107 -5.03 -15.12 7.98
C GLU A 107 -4.79 -14.33 6.68
N LEU A 108 -4.49 -13.04 6.80
CA LEU A 108 -4.14 -12.21 5.66
C LEU A 108 -2.88 -12.71 4.94
N LYS A 109 -1.85 -13.11 5.70
CA LYS A 109 -0.64 -13.72 5.16
C LYS A 109 -0.95 -14.98 4.36
N ALA A 110 -1.75 -15.88 4.92
CA ALA A 110 -2.11 -17.14 4.26
C ALA A 110 -2.84 -16.87 2.93
N LEU A 111 -3.81 -15.95 2.94
CA LEU A 111 -4.56 -15.57 1.75
C LEU A 111 -3.66 -14.96 0.67
N MET A 112 -2.73 -14.06 1.03
CA MET A 112 -1.78 -13.49 0.08
C MET A 112 -0.87 -14.55 -0.55
N GLN A 113 -0.39 -15.51 0.26
CA GLN A 113 0.49 -16.56 -0.22
C GLN A 113 -0.25 -17.56 -1.13
N GLU A 114 -1.51 -17.86 -0.83
CA GLU A 114 -2.36 -18.71 -1.66
C GLU A 114 -2.61 -18.06 -3.04
N ILE A 115 -3.03 -16.81 -3.05
CA ILE A 115 -3.24 -16.07 -4.30
C ILE A 115 -1.94 -15.92 -5.09
N GLY A 116 -0.82 -15.67 -4.40
CA GLY A 116 0.50 -15.63 -5.03
C GLY A 116 0.85 -16.93 -5.76
N LYS A 117 0.59 -18.08 -5.14
CA LYS A 117 0.78 -19.39 -5.77
C LYS A 117 -0.10 -19.57 -7.02
N MET A 118 -1.38 -19.17 -6.94
CA MET A 118 -2.30 -19.24 -8.07
C MET A 118 -1.84 -18.39 -9.26
N LEU A 119 -1.20 -17.26 -9.00
CA LEU A 119 -0.73 -16.31 -10.01
C LEU A 119 0.74 -16.51 -10.43
N GLY A 120 1.42 -17.55 -9.90
CA GLY A 120 2.82 -17.83 -10.21
C GLY A 120 3.82 -16.83 -9.61
N VAL A 121 3.43 -16.08 -8.60
CA VAL A 121 4.26 -15.06 -7.94
C VAL A 121 4.72 -15.53 -6.56
N LYS A 122 6.00 -15.36 -6.26
CA LYS A 122 6.55 -15.73 -4.94
C LYS A 122 6.29 -14.63 -3.92
N ILE A 123 5.46 -14.91 -2.92
CA ILE A 123 5.14 -13.97 -1.85
C ILE A 123 5.72 -14.46 -0.53
N LYS A 124 6.57 -13.64 0.09
CA LYS A 124 7.01 -13.78 1.48
C LYS A 124 6.36 -12.69 2.31
N ALA A 125 5.79 -13.05 3.46
CA ALA A 125 5.20 -12.08 4.37
C ALA A 125 5.84 -12.18 5.76
N VAL A 126 6.25 -11.02 6.29
CA VAL A 126 6.66 -10.81 7.67
C VAL A 126 5.45 -10.30 8.44
N ILE A 127 5.35 -10.60 9.72
CA ILE A 127 4.31 -10.08 10.60
C ILE A 127 4.99 -9.29 11.70
N SER A 128 4.68 -8.00 11.80
CA SER A 128 5.25 -7.07 12.77
C SER A 128 4.18 -6.43 13.65
N SER A 129 4.56 -6.07 14.88
CA SER A 129 3.65 -5.40 15.82
C SER A 129 3.74 -3.89 15.67
N MET A 130 2.58 -3.22 15.71
CA MET A 130 2.42 -1.76 15.79
C MET A 130 1.89 -1.29 17.15
N GLU A 131 2.07 -2.09 18.21
CA GLU A 131 1.65 -1.69 19.56
C GLU A 131 2.60 -0.64 20.16
N THR A 132 3.84 -0.59 19.71
CA THR A 132 4.83 0.37 20.18
C THR A 132 5.38 1.19 19.02
N PRO A 133 5.66 2.49 19.24
CA PRO A 133 6.37 3.32 18.25
C PRO A 133 7.74 2.73 17.90
N LEU A 134 8.19 2.96 16.66
CA LEU A 134 9.51 2.51 16.20
C LEU A 134 10.68 3.20 16.94
N ARG A 135 10.41 4.31 17.64
CA ARG A 135 11.39 5.06 18.45
C ARG A 135 10.82 5.42 19.81
N VAL A 136 11.67 5.36 20.82
CA VAL A 136 11.36 5.81 22.19
C VAL A 136 11.14 7.32 22.28
N LEU A 137 11.69 8.09 21.34
CA LEU A 137 11.51 9.52 21.23
C LEU A 137 10.47 9.81 20.15
N CYS A 138 9.20 9.86 20.53
CA CYS A 138 8.20 10.60 19.76
C CYS A 138 8.38 12.08 20.06
N TRP A 139 8.46 12.89 19.02
CA TRP A 139 8.43 14.35 19.17
C TRP A 139 7.16 14.76 19.90
N LYS A 140 7.34 15.56 20.94
CA LYS A 140 6.23 16.27 21.59
C LYS A 140 5.71 17.35 20.69
#